data_3daa5d56f80a59093bab8b04449d2e50
#
_entry.id   3daa5d56f80a59093bab8b04449d2e50
#
_cell.length_a   1.000
_cell.length_b   1.000
_cell.length_c   1.000
_cell.angle_alpha   90.00
_cell.angle_beta   90.00
_cell.angle_gamma   90.00
#
_symmetry.space_group_name_H-M   'P 1'
#
loop_
_entity.id
_entity.type
_entity.pdbx_description
1 polymer ?
#
loop_
_entity_poly.entity_id
_entity_poly.type
_entity_poly.pdbx_seq_one_letter_code
_entity_poly.pdbx_strand_id
1 'polypeptide(L)'
;GSMGRWFRGKNNLRTEADWTVLEMSGLATNRHLHDVVLMMTATGISQEMFIKHDGRKRLLWLEECGDLLKDAPFAQWTGQLCSKVRKEDGGVWVVGQTFNQVFATKFGYDIMGSTYTKFMFRQTGDSLEQATREGWFKPSPYISSLLQKIHTVKGEYGEFVLISGEETAGIVRLIETPFNRVLFSTEGVFFTDLKNRIRAGEKVADLIRREAWNRYGDGTFD
;
A
#
# COMPACT_ATOMS: atom_id res chain seq x y z
N GLY A 1 -17.00 10.92 28.80
CA GLY A 1 -17.40 11.49 27.51
C GLY A 1 -18.03 10.45 26.61
N SER A 2 -18.78 10.85 25.60
CA SER A 2 -19.52 9.97 24.68
C SER A 2 -18.64 8.96 23.92
N MET A 3 -17.38 9.27 23.75
CA MET A 3 -16.38 8.40 23.10
C MET A 3 -15.84 7.29 23.99
N GLY A 4 -15.86 7.46 25.33
CA GLY A 4 -15.29 6.48 26.25
C GLY A 4 -15.93 5.09 26.17
N ARG A 5 -17.15 4.97 25.68
CA ARG A 5 -17.82 3.69 25.48
C ARG A 5 -17.11 2.77 24.47
N TRP A 6 -16.41 3.34 23.47
CA TRP A 6 -15.69 2.59 22.43
C TRP A 6 -14.38 1.96 22.92
N PHE A 7 -13.84 2.49 24.04
CA PHE A 7 -12.57 2.06 24.61
C PHE A 7 -12.72 1.35 25.96
N ARG A 8 -13.96 0.97 26.31
CA ARG A 8 -14.22 0.19 27.53
C ARG A 8 -14.29 -1.29 27.16
N GLY A 9 -13.52 -2.11 27.86
CA GLY A 9 -13.54 -3.56 27.70
C GLY A 9 -12.15 -4.16 27.53
N LYS A 10 -12.11 -5.46 27.27
CA LYS A 10 -10.86 -6.15 26.95
C LYS A 10 -10.44 -5.82 25.51
N ASN A 11 -9.13 -5.66 25.31
CA ASN A 11 -8.57 -5.51 23.97
C ASN A 11 -8.89 -6.77 23.16
N ASN A 12 -9.53 -6.60 22.00
CA ASN A 12 -9.86 -7.66 21.04
C ASN A 12 -9.03 -7.60 19.76
N LEU A 13 -8.10 -6.64 19.64
CA LEU A 13 -7.13 -6.61 18.56
C LEU A 13 -6.09 -7.70 18.78
N ARG A 14 -6.02 -8.63 17.84
CA ARG A 14 -4.99 -9.67 17.83
C ARG A 14 -3.80 -9.18 17.00
N THR A 15 -2.78 -8.70 17.66
CA THR A 15 -1.52 -8.24 17.03
C THR A 15 -0.47 -9.36 16.93
N GLU A 16 -0.76 -10.54 17.48
CA GLU A 16 0.16 -11.68 17.49
C GLU A 16 0.11 -12.56 16.22
N ALA A 17 -0.86 -12.29 15.34
CA ALA A 17 -0.98 -13.01 14.08
C ALA A 17 0.18 -12.67 13.13
N ASP A 18 0.56 -13.62 12.28
CA ASP A 18 1.60 -13.40 11.26
C ASP A 18 1.17 -12.37 10.21
N TRP A 19 -0.13 -12.23 10.01
CA TRP A 19 -0.76 -11.25 9.12
C TRP A 19 -1.93 -10.56 9.81
N THR A 20 -1.86 -9.23 9.90
CA THR A 20 -2.93 -8.40 10.47
C THR A 20 -3.33 -7.32 9.48
N VAL A 21 -4.60 -7.21 9.16
CA VAL A 21 -5.17 -6.16 8.32
C VAL A 21 -6.08 -5.29 9.18
N LEU A 22 -5.86 -3.99 9.14
CA LEU A 22 -6.66 -3.00 9.84
C LEU A 22 -7.37 -2.13 8.79
N GLU A 23 -8.68 -2.28 8.70
CA GLU A 23 -9.54 -1.52 7.79
C GLU A 23 -10.13 -0.32 8.53
N MET A 24 -9.80 0.89 8.07
CA MET A 24 -10.18 2.14 8.72
C MET A 24 -11.39 2.83 8.08
N SER A 25 -11.87 2.36 6.92
CA SER A 25 -12.98 2.97 6.18
C SER A 25 -14.27 3.08 7.00
N GLY A 26 -14.53 2.12 7.88
CA GLY A 26 -15.68 2.14 8.80
C GLY A 26 -15.68 3.31 9.80
N LEU A 27 -14.55 3.98 9.98
CA LEU A 27 -14.40 5.14 10.88
C LEU A 27 -14.46 6.49 10.15
N ALA A 28 -14.52 6.50 8.82
CA ALA A 28 -14.45 7.71 8.00
C ALA A 28 -15.51 8.76 8.32
N THR A 29 -16.69 8.33 8.83
CA THR A 29 -17.79 9.23 9.21
C THR A 29 -17.58 9.91 10.57
N ASN A 30 -16.62 9.44 11.38
CA ASN A 30 -16.34 9.99 12.71
C ASN A 30 -14.85 10.31 12.84
N ARG A 31 -14.47 11.49 12.38
CA ARG A 31 -13.07 11.92 12.32
C ARG A 31 -12.34 11.83 13.67
N HIS A 32 -12.97 12.27 14.74
CA HIS A 32 -12.32 12.21 16.06
C HIS A 32 -12.05 10.78 16.53
N LEU A 33 -12.99 9.86 16.28
CA LEU A 33 -12.79 8.44 16.60
C LEU A 33 -11.69 7.85 15.68
N HIS A 34 -11.72 8.18 14.41
CA HIS A 34 -10.70 7.77 13.43
C HIS A 34 -9.30 8.19 13.90
N ASP A 35 -9.09 9.47 14.22
CA ASP A 35 -7.78 10.00 14.63
C ASP A 35 -7.26 9.34 15.89
N VAL A 36 -8.14 9.11 16.89
CA VAL A 36 -7.78 8.40 18.14
C VAL A 36 -7.38 6.95 17.85
N VAL A 37 -8.18 6.22 17.07
CA VAL A 37 -7.88 4.82 16.70
C VAL A 37 -6.60 4.73 15.90
N LEU A 38 -6.40 5.66 14.94
CA LEU A 38 -5.20 5.73 14.13
C LEU A 38 -3.94 5.88 14.99
N MET A 39 -3.95 6.80 15.96
CA MET A 39 -2.81 7.01 16.87
C MET A 39 -2.60 5.86 17.85
N MET A 40 -3.66 5.23 18.34
CA MET A 40 -3.55 4.01 19.14
C MET A 40 -2.91 2.87 18.33
N THR A 41 -3.31 2.71 17.08
CA THR A 41 -2.74 1.74 16.14
C THR A 41 -1.26 2.02 15.89
N ALA A 42 -0.90 3.28 15.62
CA ALA A 42 0.49 3.72 15.45
C ALA A 42 1.35 3.41 16.68
N THR A 43 0.79 3.63 17.89
CA THR A 43 1.47 3.29 19.14
C THR A 43 1.67 1.78 19.28
N GLY A 44 0.66 0.97 18.99
CA GLY A 44 0.76 -0.49 18.99
C GLY A 44 1.79 -1.02 18.01
N ILE A 45 1.81 -0.49 16.77
CA ILE A 45 2.82 -0.82 15.77
C ILE A 45 4.22 -0.45 16.25
N SER A 46 4.38 0.72 16.87
CA SER A 46 5.67 1.14 17.42
C SER A 46 6.17 0.19 18.52
N GLN A 47 5.28 -0.28 19.39
CA GLN A 47 5.62 -1.27 20.40
C GLN A 47 6.10 -2.59 19.78
N GLU A 48 5.39 -3.08 18.77
CA GLU A 48 5.75 -4.30 18.05
C GLU A 48 7.07 -4.15 17.29
N MET A 49 7.33 -3.02 16.66
CA MET A 49 8.49 -2.83 15.78
C MET A 49 9.76 -2.39 16.54
N PHE A 50 9.64 -1.61 17.63
CA PHE A 50 10.80 -0.99 18.28
C PHE A 50 11.06 -1.46 19.71
N ILE A 51 10.09 -2.10 20.36
CA ILE A 51 10.21 -2.49 21.77
C ILE A 51 10.26 -3.99 21.94
N LYS A 52 9.51 -4.73 21.11
CA LYS A 52 9.44 -6.18 21.20
C LYS A 52 10.60 -6.85 20.45
N HIS A 53 11.68 -7.13 21.14
CA HIS A 53 12.86 -7.77 20.60
C HIS A 53 12.73 -9.32 20.64
N ASP A 54 11.84 -9.88 19.82
CA ASP A 54 11.58 -11.33 19.72
C ASP A 54 12.24 -12.00 18.51
N GLY A 55 13.12 -11.28 17.80
CA GLY A 55 13.83 -11.75 16.61
C GLY A 55 12.96 -11.85 15.33
N ARG A 56 11.69 -11.46 15.38
CA ARG A 56 10.79 -11.48 14.22
C ARG A 56 10.99 -10.23 13.36
N LYS A 57 11.18 -10.44 12.06
CA LYS A 57 11.12 -9.33 11.09
C LYS A 57 9.69 -8.87 10.91
N ARG A 58 9.47 -7.56 10.85
CA ARG A 58 8.15 -6.95 10.73
C ARG A 58 8.08 -6.04 9.51
N LEU A 59 7.00 -6.17 8.78
CA LEU A 59 6.70 -5.31 7.63
C LEU A 59 5.37 -4.59 7.86
N LEU A 60 5.40 -3.28 7.78
CA LEU A 60 4.20 -2.45 7.75
C LEU A 60 3.89 -2.06 6.31
N TRP A 61 2.64 -2.26 5.91
CA TRP A 61 2.11 -1.83 4.63
C TRP A 61 1.04 -0.76 4.86
N LEU A 62 1.29 0.46 4.40
CA LEU A 62 0.35 1.58 4.45
C LEU A 62 -0.26 1.75 3.07
N GLU A 63 -1.41 1.12 2.86
CA GLU A 63 -2.18 1.22 1.62
C GLU A 63 -2.99 2.52 1.60
N GLU A 64 -3.17 3.11 0.40
CA GLU A 64 -3.91 4.37 0.22
C GLU A 64 -3.53 5.45 1.23
N CYS A 65 -2.24 5.60 1.50
CA CYS A 65 -1.73 6.44 2.58
C CYS A 65 -2.11 7.93 2.47
N GLY A 66 -2.63 8.37 1.33
CA GLY A 66 -2.98 9.77 1.08
C GLY A 66 -3.94 10.36 2.12
N ASP A 67 -4.96 9.61 2.53
CA ASP A 67 -5.90 10.07 3.55
C ASP A 67 -5.31 9.99 4.96
N LEU A 68 -4.53 8.96 5.24
CA LEU A 68 -3.85 8.79 6.54
C LEU A 68 -2.81 9.89 6.78
N LEU A 69 -2.06 10.27 5.76
CA LEU A 69 -1.01 11.29 5.85
C LEU A 69 -1.55 12.73 5.93
N LYS A 70 -2.86 12.95 5.76
CA LYS A 70 -3.51 14.25 6.05
C LYS A 70 -3.54 14.54 7.56
N ASP A 71 -3.51 13.51 8.40
CA ASP A 71 -3.33 13.66 9.84
C ASP A 71 -1.87 13.95 10.14
N ALA A 72 -1.58 15.16 10.62
CA ALA A 72 -0.20 15.61 10.83
C ALA A 72 0.58 14.77 11.85
N PRO A 73 0.02 14.37 13.01
CA PRO A 73 0.66 13.46 13.95
C PRO A 73 1.00 12.11 13.31
N PHE A 74 0.10 11.53 12.52
CA PHE A 74 0.34 10.26 11.84
C PHE A 74 1.38 10.38 10.73
N ALA A 75 1.36 11.47 9.95
CA ALA A 75 2.38 11.75 8.94
C ALA A 75 3.78 11.90 9.55
N GLN A 76 3.87 12.60 10.70
CA GLN A 76 5.11 12.72 11.46
C GLN A 76 5.61 11.36 11.94
N TRP A 77 4.73 10.57 12.52
CA TRP A 77 5.05 9.21 12.97
C TRP A 77 5.53 8.35 11.80
N THR A 78 4.86 8.39 10.64
CA THR A 78 5.26 7.64 9.45
C THR A 78 6.66 8.03 8.96
N GLY A 79 6.98 9.32 8.90
CA GLY A 79 8.33 9.79 8.53
C GLY A 79 9.41 9.29 9.50
N GLN A 80 9.14 9.34 10.81
CA GLN A 80 10.05 8.81 11.82
C GLN A 80 10.19 7.29 11.72
N LEU A 81 9.11 6.58 11.44
CA LEU A 81 9.12 5.13 11.24
C LEU A 81 10.01 4.76 10.05
N CYS A 82 9.80 5.38 8.89
CA CYS A 82 10.59 5.13 7.68
C CYS A 82 12.10 5.33 7.92
N SER A 83 12.48 6.32 8.72
CA SER A 83 13.90 6.61 9.00
C SER A 83 14.55 5.64 9.99
N LYS A 84 13.78 4.96 10.84
CA LYS A 84 14.30 4.13 11.94
C LYS A 84 14.15 2.64 11.72
N VAL A 85 13.12 2.21 11.03
CA VAL A 85 12.68 0.80 10.95
C VAL A 85 13.75 -0.17 10.46
N ARG A 86 14.64 0.28 9.57
CA ARG A 86 15.74 -0.55 9.07
C ARG A 86 16.71 -1.03 10.16
N LYS A 87 16.89 -0.24 11.22
CA LYS A 87 17.78 -0.59 12.35
C LYS A 87 17.21 -1.72 13.20
N GLU A 88 15.91 -1.95 13.09
CA GLU A 88 15.16 -2.98 13.83
C GLU A 88 14.78 -4.17 12.93
N ASP A 89 15.53 -4.38 11.84
CA ASP A 89 15.25 -5.44 10.85
C ASP A 89 13.81 -5.42 10.30
N GLY A 90 13.17 -4.26 10.32
CA GLY A 90 11.83 -4.03 9.82
C GLY A 90 11.80 -3.36 8.44
N GLY A 91 10.61 -3.30 7.86
CA GLY A 91 10.35 -2.59 6.62
C GLY A 91 9.03 -1.83 6.65
N VAL A 92 8.95 -0.77 5.86
CA VAL A 92 7.72 -0.01 5.64
C VAL A 92 7.49 0.17 4.15
N TRP A 93 6.27 -0.14 3.71
CA TRP A 93 5.79 0.18 2.39
C TRP A 93 4.76 1.29 2.50
N VAL A 94 4.98 2.37 1.79
CA VAL A 94 4.06 3.51 1.71
C VAL A 94 3.52 3.58 0.29
N VAL A 95 2.22 3.36 0.13
CA VAL A 95 1.55 3.29 -1.17
C VAL A 95 0.60 4.46 -1.32
N GLY A 96 0.83 5.27 -2.35
CA GLY A 96 -0.02 6.41 -2.71
C GLY A 96 -0.29 6.42 -4.21
N GLN A 97 -1.42 6.98 -4.62
CA GLN A 97 -1.83 7.05 -6.02
C GLN A 97 -1.13 8.18 -6.77
N THR A 98 -0.81 9.27 -6.09
CA THR A 98 -0.15 10.46 -6.65
C THR A 98 0.96 10.97 -5.73
N PHE A 99 1.90 11.71 -6.30
CA PHE A 99 2.94 12.40 -5.51
C PHE A 99 2.33 13.32 -4.45
N ASN A 100 1.31 14.07 -4.82
CA ASN A 100 0.66 15.02 -3.91
C ASN A 100 0.11 14.34 -2.65
N GLN A 101 -0.43 13.14 -2.74
CA GLN A 101 -0.92 12.40 -1.57
C GLN A 101 0.15 12.10 -0.54
N VAL A 102 1.39 11.86 -0.99
CA VAL A 102 2.50 11.55 -0.09
C VAL A 102 3.24 12.82 0.34
N PHE A 103 3.42 13.77 -0.58
CA PHE A 103 4.33 14.91 -0.40
C PHE A 103 3.65 16.22 -0.02
N ALA A 104 2.33 16.36 -0.13
CA ALA A 104 1.63 17.55 0.36
C ALA A 104 1.77 17.77 1.87
N THR A 105 2.36 16.82 2.58
CA THR A 105 2.64 16.90 4.00
C THR A 105 4.07 17.35 4.27
N LYS A 106 4.26 18.05 5.40
CA LYS A 106 5.58 18.47 5.88
C LYS A 106 6.60 17.31 5.97
N PHE A 107 6.12 16.09 6.18
CA PHE A 107 6.93 14.89 6.42
C PHE A 107 7.12 14.03 5.15
N GLY A 108 6.56 14.42 4.02
CA GLY A 108 6.72 13.70 2.76
C GLY A 108 8.19 13.58 2.32
N TYR A 109 9.00 14.59 2.59
CA TYR A 109 10.44 14.56 2.33
C TYR A 109 11.17 13.49 3.16
N ASP A 110 10.81 13.33 4.44
CA ASP A 110 11.40 12.33 5.32
C ASP A 110 11.07 10.91 4.83
N ILE A 111 9.83 10.71 4.38
CA ILE A 111 9.36 9.44 3.80
C ILE A 111 10.19 9.14 2.53
N MET A 112 10.27 10.09 1.60
CA MET A 112 10.97 9.87 0.33
C MET A 112 12.47 9.70 0.51
N GLY A 113 13.10 10.52 1.34
CA GLY A 113 14.53 10.45 1.63
C GLY A 113 14.95 9.16 2.31
N SER A 114 14.05 8.57 3.10
CA SER A 114 14.27 7.29 3.77
C SER A 114 13.92 6.08 2.90
N THR A 115 13.24 6.28 1.76
CA THR A 115 12.81 5.20 0.88
C THR A 115 13.88 4.91 -0.16
N TYR A 116 14.59 3.79 0.00
CA TYR A 116 15.64 3.36 -0.92
C TYR A 116 15.07 2.79 -2.23
N THR A 117 14.02 1.98 -2.14
CA THR A 117 13.40 1.33 -3.30
C THR A 117 12.06 1.98 -3.61
N LYS A 118 11.84 2.36 -4.87
CA LYS A 118 10.61 3.02 -5.33
C LYS A 118 10.03 2.28 -6.53
N PHE A 119 8.75 1.98 -6.47
CA PHE A 119 7.97 1.40 -7.56
C PHE A 119 7.11 2.52 -8.14
N MET A 120 7.47 3.00 -9.32
CA MET A 120 6.82 4.14 -9.95
C MET A 120 5.96 3.66 -11.12
N PHE A 121 4.66 3.59 -10.90
CA PHE A 121 3.70 3.34 -11.95
C PHE A 121 3.49 4.58 -12.82
N ARG A 122 2.80 4.42 -13.94
CA ARG A 122 2.56 5.52 -14.88
C ARG A 122 1.91 6.70 -14.17
N GLN A 123 2.51 7.85 -14.30
CA GLN A 123 2.01 9.14 -13.79
C GLN A 123 1.50 9.98 -14.95
N THR A 124 0.58 10.92 -14.65
CA THR A 124 0.23 11.95 -15.62
C THR A 124 1.38 12.95 -15.76
N GLY A 125 1.50 13.59 -16.94
CA GLY A 125 2.53 14.62 -17.17
C GLY A 125 2.46 15.72 -16.11
N ASP A 126 1.27 16.22 -15.83
CA ASP A 126 1.03 17.28 -14.84
C ASP A 126 1.48 16.88 -13.43
N SER A 127 1.23 15.63 -13.03
CA SER A 127 1.65 15.11 -11.71
C SER A 127 3.18 15.07 -11.58
N LEU A 128 3.86 14.65 -12.64
CA LEU A 128 5.33 14.57 -12.66
C LEU A 128 5.96 15.97 -12.71
N GLU A 129 5.40 16.89 -13.51
CA GLU A 129 5.83 18.29 -13.58
C GLU A 129 5.65 18.98 -12.23
N GLN A 130 4.50 18.80 -11.58
CA GLN A 130 4.25 19.33 -10.26
C GLN A 130 5.26 18.78 -9.26
N ALA A 131 5.49 17.47 -9.22
CA ALA A 131 6.45 16.87 -8.31
C ALA A 131 7.86 17.39 -8.50
N THR A 132 8.25 17.67 -9.75
CA THR A 132 9.55 18.24 -10.09
C THR A 132 9.66 19.70 -9.67
N ARG A 133 8.63 20.51 -9.96
CA ARG A 133 8.58 21.94 -9.61
C ARG A 133 8.59 22.17 -8.11
N GLU A 134 7.83 21.38 -7.36
CA GLU A 134 7.79 21.45 -5.90
C GLU A 134 9.02 20.79 -5.24
N GLY A 135 9.88 20.16 -6.04
CA GLY A 135 11.08 19.50 -5.56
C GLY A 135 10.86 18.17 -4.84
N TRP A 136 9.65 17.62 -4.90
CA TRP A 136 9.30 16.34 -4.25
C TRP A 136 10.01 15.16 -4.88
N PHE A 137 10.17 15.21 -6.20
CA PHE A 137 10.86 14.19 -6.96
C PHE A 137 11.64 14.83 -8.11
N LYS A 138 12.95 14.61 -8.15
CA LYS A 138 13.86 15.15 -9.18
C LYS A 138 14.52 14.00 -9.93
N PRO A 139 13.81 13.36 -10.87
CA PRO A 139 14.39 12.26 -11.62
C PRO A 139 15.52 12.75 -12.54
N SER A 140 16.54 11.91 -12.73
CA SER A 140 17.52 12.14 -13.78
C SER A 140 16.84 12.11 -15.17
N PRO A 141 17.44 12.68 -16.23
CA PRO A 141 16.92 12.57 -17.59
C PRO A 141 16.64 11.10 -18.01
N TYR A 142 17.50 10.19 -17.55
CA TYR A 142 17.32 8.76 -17.79
C TYR A 142 16.04 8.22 -17.14
N ILE A 143 15.84 8.45 -15.83
CA ILE A 143 14.65 8.01 -15.11
C ILE A 143 13.38 8.65 -15.71
N SER A 144 13.44 9.93 -16.06
CA SER A 144 12.34 10.63 -16.74
C SER A 144 11.96 9.93 -18.06
N SER A 145 12.95 9.52 -18.84
CA SER A 145 12.71 8.80 -20.09
C SER A 145 12.08 7.44 -19.88
N LEU A 146 12.40 6.73 -18.79
CA LEU A 146 11.78 5.45 -18.46
C LEU A 146 10.31 5.66 -18.05
N LEU A 147 10.02 6.65 -17.20
CA LEU A 147 8.66 6.96 -16.74
C LEU A 147 7.70 7.33 -17.87
N GLN A 148 8.22 7.90 -18.97
CA GLN A 148 7.42 8.21 -20.15
C GLN A 148 7.13 6.98 -21.02
N LYS A 149 7.95 5.95 -20.94
CA LYS A 149 7.85 4.74 -21.79
C LYS A 149 6.93 3.68 -21.21
N ILE A 150 6.77 3.63 -19.88
CA ILE A 150 5.95 2.59 -19.24
C ILE A 150 4.48 2.70 -19.62
N HIS A 151 3.87 1.56 -19.84
CA HIS A 151 2.45 1.45 -20.18
C HIS A 151 1.85 0.17 -19.60
N THR A 152 0.54 0.08 -19.66
CA THR A 152 -0.20 -1.10 -19.22
C THR A 152 -1.05 -1.60 -20.38
N VAL A 153 -0.95 -2.88 -20.68
CA VAL A 153 -1.83 -3.57 -21.63
C VAL A 153 -2.84 -4.37 -20.80
N LYS A 154 -4.09 -3.89 -20.82
CA LYS A 154 -5.16 -4.51 -20.03
C LYS A 154 -5.30 -5.99 -20.37
N GLY A 155 -5.22 -6.82 -19.35
CA GLY A 155 -5.35 -8.26 -19.49
C GLY A 155 -4.05 -8.99 -19.87
N GLU A 156 -2.96 -8.29 -20.11
CA GLU A 156 -1.66 -8.88 -20.44
C GLU A 156 -0.62 -8.56 -19.36
N TYR A 157 -0.24 -7.29 -19.22
CA TYR A 157 0.78 -6.88 -18.25
C TYR A 157 0.62 -5.43 -17.81
N GLY A 158 1.22 -5.12 -16.67
CA GLY A 158 1.48 -3.75 -16.21
C GLY A 158 2.98 -3.48 -16.15
N GLU A 159 3.39 -2.25 -16.47
CA GLU A 159 4.78 -1.83 -16.31
C GLU A 159 4.93 -0.77 -15.24
N PHE A 160 6.08 -0.79 -14.57
CA PHE A 160 6.51 0.23 -13.64
C PHE A 160 8.02 0.43 -13.75
N VAL A 161 8.49 1.60 -13.33
CA VAL A 161 9.93 1.84 -13.13
C VAL A 161 10.30 1.46 -11.71
N LEU A 162 11.21 0.51 -11.58
CA LEU A 162 11.85 0.19 -10.30
C LEU A 162 13.08 1.07 -10.16
N ILE A 163 13.12 1.86 -9.10
CA ILE A 163 14.27 2.71 -8.75
C ILE A 163 14.88 2.16 -7.47
N SER A 164 16.18 1.92 -7.47
CA SER A 164 16.96 1.45 -6.31
C SER A 164 18.09 2.42 -6.05
N GLY A 165 18.02 3.12 -4.92
CA GLY A 165 18.95 4.22 -4.65
C GLY A 165 18.70 5.43 -5.55
N GLU A 166 19.79 6.11 -5.96
CA GLU A 166 19.71 7.36 -6.72
C GLU A 166 19.84 7.17 -8.24
N GLU A 167 20.60 6.17 -8.68
CA GLU A 167 21.00 6.04 -10.08
C GLU A 167 20.51 4.75 -10.76
N THR A 168 20.21 3.72 -9.98
CA THR A 168 19.80 2.43 -10.56
C THR A 168 18.30 2.42 -10.82
N ALA A 169 17.90 2.37 -12.09
CA ALA A 169 16.52 2.27 -12.48
C ALA A 169 16.33 1.39 -13.72
N GLY A 170 15.18 0.74 -13.81
CA GLY A 170 14.79 -0.06 -14.96
C GLY A 170 13.28 -0.25 -15.05
N ILE A 171 12.80 -0.56 -16.26
CA ILE A 171 11.40 -0.94 -16.48
C ILE A 171 11.23 -2.41 -16.07
N VAL A 172 10.25 -2.65 -15.25
CA VAL A 172 9.82 -3.99 -14.85
C VAL A 172 8.42 -4.22 -15.38
N ARG A 173 8.21 -5.39 -15.97
CA ARG A 173 6.90 -5.83 -16.45
C ARG A 173 6.32 -6.84 -15.47
N LEU A 174 5.14 -6.53 -14.95
CA LEU A 174 4.35 -7.41 -14.11
C LEU A 174 3.37 -8.19 -14.97
N ILE A 175 3.55 -9.50 -15.03
CA ILE A 175 2.67 -10.43 -15.73
C ILE A 175 1.94 -11.26 -14.67
N GLU A 176 0.64 -11.05 -14.58
CA GLU A 176 -0.18 -11.77 -13.62
C GLU A 176 -0.65 -13.11 -14.17
N THR A 177 -0.58 -14.14 -13.33
CA THR A 177 -1.18 -15.44 -13.68
C THR A 177 -2.70 -15.31 -13.79
N PRO A 178 -3.40 -16.16 -14.57
CA PRO A 178 -4.86 -16.19 -14.61
C PRO A 178 -5.51 -16.27 -13.24
N PHE A 179 -4.94 -17.04 -12.32
CA PHE A 179 -5.40 -17.12 -10.94
C PHE A 179 -5.34 -15.76 -10.23
N ASN A 180 -4.22 -15.06 -10.32
CA ASN A 180 -4.04 -13.75 -9.70
C ASN A 180 -4.95 -12.68 -10.33
N ARG A 181 -5.13 -12.71 -11.65
CA ARG A 181 -6.05 -11.79 -12.35
C ARG A 181 -7.48 -11.92 -11.83
N VAL A 182 -7.94 -13.14 -11.55
CA VAL A 182 -9.26 -13.38 -10.96
C VAL A 182 -9.28 -12.97 -9.50
N LEU A 183 -8.27 -13.37 -8.73
CA LEU A 183 -8.18 -13.10 -7.29
C LEU A 183 -8.19 -11.60 -6.99
N PHE A 184 -7.44 -10.81 -7.77
CA PHE A 184 -7.31 -9.36 -7.57
C PHE A 184 -8.26 -8.53 -8.45
N SER A 185 -9.20 -9.17 -9.14
CA SER A 185 -10.17 -8.45 -9.97
C SER A 185 -11.10 -7.61 -9.10
N THR A 186 -11.22 -6.33 -9.45
CA THR A 186 -12.18 -5.39 -8.84
C THR A 186 -13.33 -5.05 -9.80
N GLU A 187 -13.50 -5.81 -10.88
CA GLU A 187 -14.59 -5.64 -11.84
C GLU A 187 -15.95 -5.85 -11.15
N GLY A 188 -16.74 -4.78 -11.02
CA GLY A 188 -17.84 -4.66 -10.07
C GLY A 188 -18.85 -5.82 -10.02
N VAL A 189 -19.40 -6.22 -11.20
CA VAL A 189 -20.38 -7.32 -11.26
C VAL A 189 -19.73 -8.66 -10.91
N PHE A 190 -18.58 -8.92 -11.49
CA PHE A 190 -17.81 -10.14 -11.27
C PHE A 190 -17.35 -10.30 -9.82
N PHE A 191 -16.80 -9.22 -9.26
CA PHE A 191 -16.36 -9.21 -7.86
C PHE A 191 -17.52 -9.45 -6.88
N THR A 192 -18.69 -8.89 -7.19
CA THR A 192 -19.90 -9.10 -6.39
C THR A 192 -20.36 -10.56 -6.46
N ASP A 193 -20.34 -11.18 -7.65
CA ASP A 193 -20.67 -12.59 -7.82
C ASP A 193 -19.71 -13.48 -7.01
N LEU A 194 -18.40 -13.27 -7.15
CA LEU A 194 -17.39 -14.01 -6.37
C LEU A 194 -17.65 -13.91 -4.87
N LYS A 195 -17.93 -12.71 -4.36
CA LYS A 195 -18.24 -12.51 -2.93
C LYS A 195 -19.48 -13.26 -2.50
N ASN A 196 -20.53 -13.25 -3.30
CA ASN A 196 -21.79 -13.94 -2.97
C ASN A 196 -21.59 -15.46 -2.92
N ARG A 197 -20.82 -16.00 -3.83
CA ARG A 197 -20.52 -17.44 -3.88
C ARG A 197 -19.64 -17.88 -2.72
N ILE A 198 -18.64 -17.08 -2.34
CA ILE A 198 -17.83 -17.31 -1.14
C ILE A 198 -18.71 -17.28 0.12
N ARG A 199 -19.64 -16.32 0.23
CA ARG A 199 -20.59 -16.26 1.34
C ARG A 199 -21.54 -17.46 1.38
N ALA A 200 -21.86 -18.03 0.22
CA ALA A 200 -22.65 -19.25 0.09
C ALA A 200 -21.87 -20.53 0.45
N GLY A 201 -20.56 -20.41 0.79
CA GLY A 201 -19.73 -21.50 1.28
C GLY A 201 -18.79 -22.13 0.24
N GLU A 202 -18.69 -21.57 -0.97
CA GLU A 202 -17.68 -22.04 -1.92
C GLU A 202 -16.27 -21.74 -1.39
N LYS A 203 -15.36 -22.69 -1.54
CA LYS A 203 -13.96 -22.50 -1.15
C LYS A 203 -13.28 -21.50 -2.10
N VAL A 204 -12.66 -20.46 -1.55
CA VAL A 204 -12.06 -19.38 -2.31
C VAL A 204 -11.11 -19.89 -3.39
N ALA A 205 -10.16 -20.76 -3.03
CA ALA A 205 -9.15 -21.25 -3.96
C ALA A 205 -9.75 -22.03 -5.15
N ASP A 206 -10.77 -22.84 -4.88
CA ASP A 206 -11.40 -23.66 -5.92
C ASP A 206 -12.27 -22.80 -6.85
N LEU A 207 -12.96 -21.82 -6.27
CA LEU A 207 -13.72 -20.83 -7.02
C LEU A 207 -12.81 -20.03 -7.96
N ILE A 208 -11.73 -19.47 -7.43
CA ILE A 208 -10.79 -18.67 -8.22
C ILE A 208 -10.14 -19.48 -9.34
N ARG A 209 -9.70 -20.74 -9.07
CA ARG A 209 -9.15 -21.62 -10.11
C ARG A 209 -10.15 -21.88 -11.23
N ARG A 210 -11.41 -22.18 -10.88
CA ARG A 210 -12.47 -22.44 -11.87
C ARG A 210 -12.75 -21.21 -12.72
N GLU A 211 -12.85 -20.03 -12.11
CA GLU A 211 -13.07 -18.79 -12.86
C GLU A 211 -11.86 -18.38 -13.70
N ALA A 212 -10.66 -18.64 -13.22
CA ALA A 212 -9.43 -18.45 -14.00
C ALA A 212 -9.41 -19.33 -15.25
N TRP A 213 -9.73 -20.62 -15.08
CA TRP A 213 -9.86 -21.56 -16.19
C TRP A 213 -10.93 -21.12 -17.20
N ASN A 214 -12.13 -20.76 -16.72
CA ASN A 214 -13.24 -20.34 -17.56
C ASN A 214 -12.94 -19.10 -18.41
N ARG A 215 -12.13 -18.18 -17.87
CA ARG A 215 -11.83 -16.89 -18.55
C ARG A 215 -10.57 -16.92 -19.39
N TYR A 216 -9.57 -17.68 -19.00
CA TYR A 216 -8.22 -17.63 -19.56
C TYR A 216 -7.67 -18.99 -20.02
N GLY A 217 -8.44 -20.08 -19.88
CA GLY A 217 -8.01 -21.43 -20.24
C GLY A 217 -6.94 -21.97 -19.29
N ASP A 218 -6.03 -22.78 -19.82
CA ASP A 218 -4.97 -23.46 -19.06
C ASP A 218 -3.89 -22.51 -18.49
N GLY A 219 -3.94 -21.24 -18.86
CA GLY A 219 -3.02 -20.22 -18.35
C GLY A 219 -1.61 -20.33 -18.88
N THR A 220 -1.39 -21.10 -19.92
CA THR A 220 -0.14 -21.05 -20.67
C THR A 220 -0.10 -19.74 -21.44
N PHE A 221 0.87 -18.89 -21.10
CA PHE A 221 1.23 -17.75 -21.91
C PHE A 221 2.16 -18.27 -23.01
N ASP A 222 1.67 -18.32 -24.24
CA ASP A 222 2.52 -18.49 -25.43
C ASP A 222 3.41 -17.25 -25.62
#